data_1e9b664c728c382d6542c143bdf30266
#
_entry.id   1e9b664c728c382d6542c143bdf30266
#
_cell.length_a   1.000
_cell.length_b   1.000
_cell.length_c   1.000
_cell.angle_alpha   90.00
_cell.angle_beta   90.00
_cell.angle_gamma   90.00
#
_symmetry.space_group_name_H-M   'P 1'
#
loop_
_entity.id
_entity.type
_entity.pdbx_description
1 polymer ?
#
loop_
_entity_poly.entity_id
_entity_poly.type
_entity_poly.pdbx_seq_one_letter_code
_entity_poly.pdbx_strand_id
1 'polypeptide(L)'
;IELTVHDCEFGEAPRHIGLLHHLLYVGRIGRFEIRGSRLQGGFRGHLIKSRARLNHIHANFAVDDETGEASYELDLPNGGVAWVVGNVFGQAARTQNPALVAYGAEYDPHADSLLVMAHNTLVNRAASDQAEFVKVWRDRLPAAAEVILSNNLVFGPGRFDGSAWAGSI
;
A
#
# COMPACT_ATOMS: atom_id res chain seq x y z
N ILE A 1 -12.48 17.72 -3.38
CA ILE A 1 -12.66 17.10 -2.05
C ILE A 1 -11.31 16.63 -1.59
N GLU A 2 -11.02 16.87 -0.32
CA GLU A 2 -9.81 16.42 0.38
C GLU A 2 -10.19 15.70 1.66
N LEU A 3 -9.39 14.71 2.04
CA LEU A 3 -9.48 13.98 3.31
C LEU A 3 -8.13 14.01 3.99
N THR A 4 -8.12 14.36 5.26
CA THR A 4 -6.95 14.33 6.12
C THR A 4 -7.22 13.48 7.36
N VAL A 5 -6.31 12.57 7.66
CA VAL A 5 -6.37 11.66 8.81
C VAL A 5 -5.07 11.80 9.58
N HIS A 6 -5.14 12.23 10.84
CA HIS A 6 -3.96 12.40 11.68
C HIS A 6 -4.13 11.69 13.01
N ASP A 7 -3.08 10.99 13.45
CA ASP A 7 -2.96 10.42 14.78
C ASP A 7 -4.15 9.55 15.18
N CYS A 8 -4.65 8.75 14.22
CA CYS A 8 -5.79 7.88 14.38
C CYS A 8 -5.37 6.42 14.56
N GLU A 9 -6.22 5.65 15.22
CA GLU A 9 -6.09 4.20 15.32
C GLU A 9 -7.26 3.53 14.61
N PHE A 10 -6.94 2.58 13.70
CA PHE A 10 -7.91 1.75 13.00
C PHE A 10 -7.71 0.32 13.49
N GLY A 11 -8.72 -0.19 14.14
CA GLY A 11 -8.73 -1.51 14.75
C GLY A 11 -9.20 -2.61 13.82
N GLU A 12 -9.62 -3.71 14.41
CA GLU A 12 -9.87 -4.98 13.75
C GLU A 12 -11.03 -4.94 12.74
N ALA A 13 -10.77 -5.52 11.57
CA ALA A 13 -11.82 -5.76 10.58
C ALA A 13 -12.77 -6.86 11.04
N PRO A 14 -14.09 -6.74 10.78
CA PRO A 14 -15.05 -7.78 11.10
C PRO A 14 -14.76 -9.09 10.36
N ARG A 15 -14.65 -10.22 11.06
CA ARG A 15 -14.27 -11.52 10.48
C ARG A 15 -15.46 -12.39 10.01
N HIS A 16 -16.66 -12.02 10.38
CA HIS A 16 -17.87 -12.84 10.15
C HIS A 16 -18.66 -12.47 8.89
N ILE A 17 -18.23 -11.45 8.17
CA ILE A 17 -18.91 -10.96 6.98
C ILE A 17 -18.08 -11.37 5.76
N GLY A 18 -18.70 -12.02 4.78
CA GLY A 18 -18.03 -12.51 3.57
C GLY A 18 -17.55 -11.45 2.57
N LEU A 19 -17.54 -10.17 2.98
CA LEU A 19 -17.12 -9.04 2.16
C LEU A 19 -15.67 -8.61 2.46
N LEU A 20 -15.05 -7.96 1.49
CA LEU A 20 -13.72 -7.36 1.65
C LEU A 20 -13.83 -6.09 2.50
N HIS A 21 -13.35 -6.17 3.75
CA HIS A 21 -13.37 -5.03 4.66
C HIS A 21 -12.02 -4.33 4.68
N HIS A 22 -11.91 -3.22 3.96
CA HIS A 22 -10.77 -2.33 4.11
C HIS A 22 -10.88 -1.58 5.43
N LEU A 23 -9.81 -1.46 6.21
CA LEU A 23 -9.82 -0.66 7.44
C LEU A 23 -10.02 0.82 7.11
N LEU A 24 -9.36 1.29 6.06
CA LEU A 24 -9.55 2.63 5.52
C LEU A 24 -9.70 2.56 4.00
N TYR A 25 -10.86 2.99 3.50
CA TYR A 25 -11.12 3.10 2.06
C TYR A 25 -11.46 4.53 1.69
N VAL A 26 -10.60 5.10 0.84
CA VAL A 26 -10.77 6.45 0.30
C VAL A 26 -11.19 6.34 -1.16
N GLY A 27 -12.35 6.89 -1.49
CA GLY A 27 -12.88 6.96 -2.84
C GLY A 27 -12.07 7.89 -3.75
N ARG A 28 -12.56 8.11 -4.97
CA ARG A 28 -11.90 8.96 -5.96
C ARG A 28 -12.08 10.43 -5.62
N ILE A 29 -11.11 10.99 -4.90
CA ILE A 29 -11.06 12.39 -4.45
C ILE A 29 -9.79 13.09 -4.96
N GLY A 30 -9.70 14.39 -4.78
CA GLY A 30 -8.53 15.18 -5.19
C GLY A 30 -7.29 14.88 -4.38
N ARG A 31 -7.42 14.88 -3.04
CA ARG A 31 -6.29 14.68 -2.13
C ARG A 31 -6.67 13.84 -0.92
N PHE A 32 -5.80 12.94 -0.58
CA PHE A 32 -5.79 12.17 0.65
C PHE A 32 -4.46 12.35 1.38
N GLU A 33 -4.54 12.60 2.68
CA GLU A 33 -3.38 12.63 3.56
C GLU A 33 -3.66 11.76 4.79
N ILE A 34 -2.70 10.89 5.14
CA ILE A 34 -2.69 10.15 6.40
C ILE A 34 -1.32 10.21 7.03
N ARG A 35 -1.26 10.58 8.30
CA ARG A 35 0.00 10.60 9.04
C ARG A 35 -0.17 10.20 10.50
N GLY A 36 0.93 9.69 11.11
CA GLY A 36 1.00 9.36 12.53
C GLY A 36 -0.02 8.31 12.97
N SER A 37 -0.64 7.60 12.02
CA SER A 37 -1.76 6.70 12.31
C SER A 37 -1.32 5.25 12.39
N ARG A 38 -2.10 4.45 13.14
CA ARG A 38 -1.89 3.03 13.33
C ARG A 38 -3.04 2.24 12.71
N LEU A 39 -2.71 1.23 11.90
CA LEU A 39 -3.68 0.34 11.25
C LEU A 39 -3.23 -1.11 11.46
N GLN A 40 -4.11 -1.96 11.99
CA GLN A 40 -3.81 -3.37 12.28
C GLN A 40 -5.07 -4.23 12.29
N GLY A 41 -4.91 -5.55 12.22
CA GLY A 41 -6.03 -6.48 12.31
C GLY A 41 -6.90 -6.49 11.05
N GLY A 42 -6.29 -6.47 9.88
CA GLY A 42 -6.98 -6.59 8.61
C GLY A 42 -7.58 -7.98 8.40
N PHE A 43 -8.66 -8.05 7.63
CA PHE A 43 -9.29 -9.30 7.24
C PHE A 43 -9.78 -9.25 5.79
N ARG A 44 -9.05 -9.93 4.89
CA ARG A 44 -9.33 -10.07 3.44
C ARG A 44 -9.38 -8.77 2.64
N GLY A 45 -9.55 -7.62 3.28
CA GLY A 45 -9.42 -6.30 2.69
C GLY A 45 -8.01 -5.75 2.88
N HIS A 46 -7.83 -4.48 2.52
CA HIS A 46 -6.54 -3.79 2.67
C HIS A 46 -6.53 -2.95 3.95
N LEU A 47 -5.35 -2.68 4.51
CA LEU A 47 -5.26 -1.75 5.63
C LEU A 47 -5.57 -0.33 5.15
N ILE A 48 -4.93 0.10 4.07
CA ILE A 48 -5.20 1.39 3.44
C ILE A 48 -5.49 1.15 1.95
N LYS A 49 -6.66 1.57 1.49
CA LYS A 49 -6.99 1.66 0.05
C LYS A 49 -7.34 3.08 -0.32
N SER A 50 -6.66 3.66 -1.31
CA SER A 50 -6.95 5.01 -1.76
C SER A 50 -7.04 5.12 -3.28
N ARG A 51 -8.11 5.74 -3.74
CA ARG A 51 -8.33 6.13 -5.15
C ARG A 51 -8.13 7.63 -5.37
N ALA A 52 -7.56 8.33 -4.41
CA ALA A 52 -7.29 9.75 -4.53
C ALA A 52 -6.25 10.03 -5.63
N ARG A 53 -6.38 11.18 -6.31
CA ARG A 53 -5.40 11.60 -7.32
C ARG A 53 -4.04 11.93 -6.69
N LEU A 54 -4.04 12.57 -5.51
CA LEU A 54 -2.83 12.88 -4.75
C LEU A 54 -2.90 12.22 -3.39
N ASN A 55 -1.87 11.45 -3.04
CA ASN A 55 -1.77 10.71 -1.79
C ASN A 55 -0.51 11.12 -1.03
N HIS A 56 -0.66 11.57 0.21
CA HIS A 56 0.41 11.82 1.16
C HIS A 56 0.27 10.85 2.33
N ILE A 57 1.18 9.89 2.43
CA ILE A 57 1.13 8.80 3.40
C ILE A 57 2.43 8.81 4.19
N HIS A 58 2.39 9.37 5.41
CA HIS A 58 3.61 9.69 6.15
C HIS A 58 3.60 9.16 7.57
N ALA A 59 4.70 8.56 7.99
CA ALA A 59 4.97 8.18 9.38
C ALA A 59 3.83 7.35 10.01
N ASN A 60 3.22 6.45 9.24
CA ASN A 60 2.18 5.54 9.73
C ASN A 60 2.77 4.18 10.11
N PHE A 61 2.04 3.47 10.95
CA PHE A 61 2.29 2.08 11.30
C PHE A 61 1.12 1.23 10.80
N ALA A 62 1.25 0.67 9.61
CA ALA A 62 0.26 -0.21 8.98
C ALA A 62 0.81 -1.64 8.96
N VAL A 63 0.63 -2.33 10.06
CA VAL A 63 1.22 -3.66 10.29
C VAL A 63 0.15 -4.61 10.78
N ASP A 64 -0.12 -5.65 10.00
CA ASP A 64 -0.95 -6.74 10.45
C ASP A 64 -0.21 -7.55 11.53
N ASP A 65 -0.95 -7.94 12.55
CA ASP A 65 -0.45 -8.81 13.62
C ASP A 65 -0.36 -10.28 13.16
N GLU A 66 0.01 -11.19 14.06
CA GLU A 66 0.14 -12.61 13.76
C GLU A 66 -1.18 -13.26 13.31
N THR A 67 -2.32 -12.69 13.67
CA THR A 67 -3.66 -13.16 13.32
C THR A 67 -4.24 -12.45 12.11
N GLY A 68 -3.59 -11.41 11.61
CA GLY A 68 -4.02 -10.61 10.48
C GLY A 68 -4.07 -11.42 9.17
N GLU A 69 -5.02 -11.08 8.36
CA GLU A 69 -5.27 -11.68 7.04
C GLU A 69 -5.54 -10.58 6.01
N ALA A 70 -4.90 -9.40 6.16
CA ALA A 70 -5.04 -8.34 5.18
C ALA A 70 -4.55 -8.79 3.80
N SER A 71 -5.10 -8.15 2.76
CA SER A 71 -4.69 -8.41 1.39
C SER A 71 -3.44 -7.60 1.02
N TYR A 72 -3.54 -6.27 1.05
CA TYR A 72 -2.39 -5.36 0.95
C TYR A 72 -2.36 -4.43 2.16
N GLU A 73 -1.19 -4.01 2.59
CA GLU A 73 -1.05 -2.96 3.60
C GLU A 73 -1.36 -1.58 3.01
N LEU A 74 -0.97 -1.37 1.75
CA LEU A 74 -1.30 -0.18 0.98
C LEU A 74 -1.71 -0.56 -0.45
N ASP A 75 -2.91 -0.12 -0.87
CA ASP A 75 -3.42 -0.26 -2.23
C ASP A 75 -3.74 1.10 -2.84
N LEU A 76 -3.06 1.44 -3.93
CA LEU A 76 -3.29 2.63 -4.76
C LEU A 76 -3.72 2.17 -6.16
N PRO A 77 -4.94 1.64 -6.30
CA PRO A 77 -5.33 0.83 -7.46
C PRO A 77 -5.40 1.61 -8.77
N ASN A 78 -5.63 2.91 -8.71
CA ASN A 78 -5.71 3.78 -9.89
C ASN A 78 -4.43 4.61 -10.11
N GLY A 79 -3.31 4.26 -9.46
CA GLY A 79 -2.10 5.07 -9.54
C GLY A 79 -2.27 6.44 -8.90
N GLY A 80 -1.98 7.51 -9.63
CA GLY A 80 -1.96 8.89 -9.15
C GLY A 80 -0.62 9.27 -8.53
N VAL A 81 -0.49 10.50 -8.09
CA VAL A 81 0.73 10.98 -7.41
C VAL A 81 0.71 10.54 -5.96
N ALA A 82 1.70 9.77 -5.53
CA ALA A 82 1.79 9.25 -4.18
C ALA A 82 3.17 9.49 -3.57
N TRP A 83 3.17 10.15 -2.42
CA TRP A 83 4.32 10.33 -1.54
C TRP A 83 4.13 9.45 -0.30
N VAL A 84 4.91 8.38 -0.23
CA VAL A 84 4.85 7.36 0.83
C VAL A 84 6.17 7.39 1.58
N VAL A 85 6.21 8.07 2.73
CA VAL A 85 7.48 8.40 3.38
C VAL A 85 7.47 8.07 4.88
N GLY A 86 8.50 7.37 5.35
CA GLY A 86 8.72 7.12 6.77
C GLY A 86 7.70 6.17 7.43
N ASN A 87 7.00 5.36 6.65
CA ASN A 87 6.01 4.42 7.19
C ASN A 87 6.66 3.07 7.56
N VAL A 88 5.96 2.34 8.41
CA VAL A 88 6.20 0.91 8.64
C VAL A 88 5.02 0.13 8.05
N PHE A 89 5.29 -0.69 7.05
CA PHE A 89 4.32 -1.63 6.48
C PHE A 89 4.73 -3.04 6.84
N GLY A 90 3.82 -3.83 7.38
CA GLY A 90 4.11 -5.18 7.80
C GLY A 90 3.01 -6.17 7.44
N GLN A 91 3.37 -7.15 6.62
CA GLN A 91 2.48 -8.19 6.16
C GLN A 91 2.55 -9.40 7.09
N ALA A 92 1.38 -9.94 7.48
CA ALA A 92 1.28 -11.15 8.28
C ALA A 92 1.59 -12.41 7.47
N ALA A 93 1.90 -13.51 8.16
CA ALA A 93 2.13 -14.80 7.52
C ALA A 93 0.88 -15.36 6.81
N ARG A 94 -0.31 -14.95 7.22
CA ARG A 94 -1.62 -15.40 6.69
C ARG A 94 -2.24 -14.44 5.68
N THR A 95 -1.46 -13.53 5.15
CA THR A 95 -1.93 -12.56 4.14
C THR A 95 -2.65 -13.22 2.97
N GLN A 96 -3.61 -12.53 2.38
CA GLN A 96 -4.35 -12.98 1.20
C GLN A 96 -3.58 -12.78 -0.11
N ASN A 97 -2.65 -11.82 -0.14
CA ASN A 97 -1.82 -11.51 -1.29
C ASN A 97 -0.33 -11.50 -0.94
N PRO A 98 0.54 -11.90 -1.86
CA PRO A 98 1.97 -11.91 -1.59
C PRO A 98 2.64 -10.53 -1.71
N ALA A 99 1.91 -9.45 -2.02
CA ALA A 99 2.48 -8.11 -2.12
C ALA A 99 2.07 -7.23 -0.93
N LEU A 100 2.99 -6.40 -0.41
CA LEU A 100 2.70 -5.45 0.67
C LEU A 100 2.03 -4.19 0.11
N VAL A 101 2.63 -3.60 -0.91
CA VAL A 101 2.17 -2.36 -1.54
C VAL A 101 1.79 -2.65 -2.98
N ALA A 102 0.58 -2.24 -3.35
CA ALA A 102 0.02 -2.36 -4.70
C ALA A 102 -0.15 -0.98 -5.34
N TYR A 103 0.33 -0.82 -6.59
CA TYR A 103 0.22 0.42 -7.34
C TYR A 103 -0.24 0.16 -8.77
N GLY A 104 -1.40 0.74 -9.15
CA GLY A 104 -1.97 0.60 -10.48
C GLY A 104 -2.71 -0.73 -10.73
N ALA A 105 -3.20 -1.40 -9.68
CA ALA A 105 -3.79 -2.74 -9.79
C ALA A 105 -5.14 -2.79 -10.53
N GLU A 106 -5.82 -1.66 -10.70
CA GLU A 106 -7.12 -1.59 -11.36
C GLU A 106 -7.08 -0.69 -12.61
N TYR A 107 -8.09 -0.81 -13.46
CA TYR A 107 -8.24 0.03 -14.65
C TYR A 107 -8.68 1.46 -14.29
N ASP A 108 -8.66 2.36 -15.28
CA ASP A 108 -8.98 3.78 -15.14
C ASP A 108 -7.97 4.54 -14.26
N PRO A 109 -6.67 4.53 -14.63
CA PRO A 109 -5.63 5.22 -13.86
C PRO A 109 -5.77 6.74 -13.96
N HIS A 110 -5.21 7.43 -12.98
CA HIS A 110 -4.99 8.87 -13.10
C HIS A 110 -3.93 9.15 -14.18
N ALA A 111 -4.14 10.23 -14.96
CA ALA A 111 -3.24 10.57 -16.05
C ALA A 111 -1.82 10.93 -15.58
N ASP A 112 -1.72 11.50 -14.40
CA ASP A 112 -0.47 11.82 -13.71
C ASP A 112 -0.20 10.77 -12.62
N SER A 113 0.67 9.82 -12.92
CA SER A 113 1.01 8.74 -11.99
C SER A 113 2.49 8.78 -11.65
N LEU A 114 2.78 8.98 -10.36
CA LEU A 114 4.12 8.99 -9.78
C LEU A 114 4.06 8.35 -8.39
N LEU A 115 4.79 7.28 -8.18
CA LEU A 115 4.98 6.70 -6.85
C LEU A 115 6.37 7.03 -6.33
N VAL A 116 6.45 7.75 -5.22
CA VAL A 116 7.70 7.96 -4.46
C VAL A 116 7.58 7.26 -3.12
N MET A 117 8.39 6.25 -2.90
CA MET A 117 8.51 5.57 -1.60
C MET A 117 9.90 5.80 -1.03
N ALA A 118 9.99 6.49 0.10
CA ALA A 118 11.26 6.80 0.72
C ALA A 118 11.25 6.58 2.22
N HIS A 119 12.36 6.08 2.76
CA HIS A 119 12.55 5.90 4.21
C HIS A 119 11.49 5.03 4.88
N ASN A 120 10.85 4.12 4.16
CA ASN A 120 9.89 3.19 4.75
C ASN A 120 10.59 1.93 5.25
N THR A 121 9.96 1.26 6.20
CA THR A 121 10.30 -0.11 6.61
C THR A 121 9.23 -1.06 6.09
N LEU A 122 9.61 -2.05 5.28
CA LEU A 122 8.74 -3.03 4.68
C LEU A 122 9.07 -4.41 5.25
N VAL A 123 8.14 -4.99 6.01
CA VAL A 123 8.32 -6.28 6.69
C VAL A 123 7.38 -7.32 6.09
N ASN A 124 7.92 -8.35 5.48
CA ASN A 124 7.13 -9.47 5.00
C ASN A 124 7.36 -10.71 5.85
N ARG A 125 6.27 -11.29 6.36
CA ARG A 125 6.26 -12.55 7.09
C ARG A 125 5.61 -13.70 6.31
N ALA A 126 5.04 -13.41 5.13
CA ALA A 126 4.44 -14.45 4.30
C ALA A 126 5.53 -15.39 3.78
N ALA A 127 5.33 -16.69 3.97
CA ALA A 127 6.22 -17.73 3.44
C ALA A 127 5.86 -18.02 1.98
N SER A 128 6.01 -17.04 1.10
CA SER A 128 5.72 -17.17 -0.32
C SER A 128 6.95 -16.81 -1.16
N ASP A 129 7.28 -17.66 -2.10
CA ASP A 129 8.30 -17.40 -3.13
C ASP A 129 7.85 -16.33 -4.14
N GLN A 130 6.55 -16.01 -4.16
CA GLN A 130 5.94 -14.94 -4.95
C GLN A 130 5.84 -13.61 -4.19
N ALA A 131 6.41 -13.51 -2.99
CA ALA A 131 6.32 -12.31 -2.18
C ALA A 131 7.00 -11.11 -2.87
N GLU A 132 6.30 -9.99 -2.88
CA GLU A 132 6.76 -8.72 -3.45
C GLU A 132 6.59 -7.59 -2.41
N PHE A 133 7.64 -6.79 -2.21
CA PHE A 133 7.52 -5.61 -1.33
C PHE A 133 6.67 -4.52 -1.97
N VAL A 134 6.83 -4.32 -3.27
CA VAL A 134 6.02 -3.36 -4.05
C VAL A 134 5.71 -3.99 -5.39
N LYS A 135 4.42 -4.08 -5.69
CA LYS A 135 3.92 -4.57 -6.98
C LYS A 135 3.34 -3.42 -7.79
N VAL A 136 3.81 -3.29 -9.02
CA VAL A 136 3.41 -2.23 -9.94
C VAL A 136 2.83 -2.85 -11.21
N TRP A 137 1.60 -2.51 -11.56
CA TRP A 137 0.95 -2.93 -12.81
C TRP A 137 1.22 -1.91 -13.92
N ARG A 138 2.41 -1.99 -14.51
CA ARG A 138 2.87 -1.05 -15.56
C ARG A 138 1.98 -1.02 -16.78
N ASP A 139 1.41 -2.15 -17.14
CA ASP A 139 0.50 -2.31 -18.28
C ASP A 139 -0.85 -1.57 -18.10
N ARG A 140 -1.17 -1.18 -16.88
CA ARG A 140 -2.41 -0.48 -16.53
C ARG A 140 -2.21 1.00 -16.23
N LEU A 141 -0.97 1.42 -16.07
CA LEU A 141 -0.60 2.81 -15.78
C LEU A 141 -0.30 3.59 -17.06
N PRO A 142 -0.38 4.93 -17.04
CA PRO A 142 0.09 5.76 -18.16
C PRO A 142 1.55 5.45 -18.49
N ALA A 143 1.93 5.53 -19.76
CA ALA A 143 3.31 5.28 -20.20
C ALA A 143 4.34 6.19 -19.51
N ALA A 144 3.94 7.40 -19.13
CA ALA A 144 4.77 8.37 -18.41
C ALA A 144 4.79 8.16 -16.88
N ALA A 145 4.13 7.11 -16.36
CA ALA A 145 4.14 6.85 -14.94
C ALA A 145 5.57 6.53 -14.44
N GLU A 146 5.92 7.13 -13.31
CA GLU A 146 7.23 6.92 -12.69
C GLU A 146 7.09 6.24 -11.32
N VAL A 147 8.11 5.46 -10.95
CA VAL A 147 8.21 4.85 -9.63
C VAL A 147 9.64 5.07 -9.11
N ILE A 148 9.74 5.71 -7.96
CA ILE A 148 11.01 6.02 -7.30
C ILE A 148 11.01 5.37 -5.92
N LEU A 149 11.99 4.51 -5.66
CA LEU A 149 12.24 3.95 -4.34
C LEU A 149 13.61 4.40 -3.84
N SER A 150 13.65 4.94 -2.63
CA SER A 150 14.90 5.44 -2.05
C SER A 150 14.96 5.16 -0.56
N ASN A 151 16.09 4.66 -0.09
CA ASN A 151 16.37 4.49 1.34
C ASN A 151 15.29 3.71 2.12
N ASN A 152 14.67 2.72 1.49
CA ASN A 152 13.73 1.85 2.19
C ASN A 152 14.47 0.67 2.83
N LEU A 153 14.09 0.31 4.05
CA LEU A 153 14.54 -0.89 4.73
C LEU A 153 13.56 -2.02 4.45
N VAL A 154 14.06 -3.17 4.03
CA VAL A 154 13.24 -4.38 3.80
C VAL A 154 13.67 -5.50 4.72
N PHE A 155 12.70 -6.26 5.20
CA PHE A 155 12.93 -7.42 6.06
C PHE A 155 11.99 -8.57 5.70
N GLY A 156 12.53 -9.80 5.69
CA GLY A 156 11.79 -11.01 5.36
C GLY A 156 11.89 -11.41 3.89
N PRO A 157 11.22 -12.50 3.48
CA PRO A 157 11.22 -12.96 2.10
C PRO A 157 10.47 -11.98 1.19
N GLY A 158 10.97 -11.79 -0.01
CA GLY A 158 10.33 -10.93 -1.00
C GLY A 158 11.31 -10.38 -2.02
N ARG A 159 10.74 -9.86 -3.09
CA ARG A 159 11.50 -9.25 -4.17
C ARG A 159 10.89 -7.92 -4.58
N PHE A 160 11.68 -7.13 -5.28
CA PHE A 160 11.17 -6.05 -6.11
C PHE A 160 11.10 -6.57 -7.53
N ASP A 161 9.97 -6.40 -8.20
CA ASP A 161 9.83 -6.78 -9.61
C ASP A 161 10.73 -5.88 -10.48
N GLY A 162 11.83 -6.46 -10.99
CA GLY A 162 12.82 -5.73 -11.80
C GLY A 162 12.25 -5.15 -13.10
N SER A 163 11.13 -5.66 -13.60
CA SER A 163 10.45 -5.12 -14.79
C SER A 163 9.71 -3.81 -14.52
N ALA A 164 9.43 -3.52 -13.24
CA ALA A 164 8.75 -2.31 -12.80
C ALA A 164 9.67 -1.08 -12.69
N TRP A 165 10.99 -1.26 -12.78
CA TRP A 165 11.98 -0.25 -12.43
C TRP A 165 12.72 0.30 -13.66
N ALA A 166 12.35 1.47 -14.10
CA ALA A 166 13.22 2.34 -14.89
C ALA A 166 13.70 3.47 -13.96
N GLY A 167 14.66 3.18 -13.08
CA GLY A 167 15.17 4.20 -12.18
C GLY A 167 15.97 3.60 -11.03
N SER A 168 17.07 4.23 -10.68
CA SER A 168 18.08 3.79 -9.72
C SER A 168 17.51 3.39 -8.36
N ILE A 169 18.00 2.26 -7.88
CA ILE A 169 17.94 1.85 -6.46
C ILE A 169 18.82 2.77 -5.63
#